data_6200cddbe0427134467a659f228b4502
#
_entry.id   6200cddbe0427134467a659f228b4502
#
_cell.length_a   1.000
_cell.length_b   1.000
_cell.length_c   1.000
_cell.angle_alpha   90.00
_cell.angle_beta   90.00
_cell.angle_gamma   90.00
#
_symmetry.space_group_name_H-M   'P 1'
#
loop_
_entity.id
_entity.type
_entity.pdbx_description
1 polymer ?
#
loop_
_entity_poly.entity_id
_entity_poly.type
_entity_poly.pdbx_seq_one_letter_code
_entity_poly.pdbx_strand_id
1 'polypeptide(L)'
;MTTEAGAPEMSEAIRLDLYRAMVRTRYLEKRAYDLFMEGLVQGTTHLGLGQEAVAAGFALALRPGDMSFATYRGHNHMLLRGMSMAPILGECAQRSIGCCGGKGGSMHITDVPKGAMGSYAIVGAHLPVAVGTAWAAAHRRTGQVSVCFFGDGTTNIGTFHEAVNLAAVWKLPVVFVCENNLYMEYTAISAMIPVEHPAADRACAYGLERIIVDGNDVDAVYEVAVRTVARARRGEGPSLVEALTYRHKGHSRADPGKYRPDEEVADWMARDPVDIYRARLESLGFPIEVIEEIERLALAEVDEATEQVRAAPPPDPDTLLTDLWANGGAEWRN
;
A
#
# COMPACT_ATOMS: atom_id res chain seq x y z
N MET A 1 1.65 -28.08 -24.60
CA MET A 1 2.33 -28.26 -23.31
C MET A 1 3.42 -27.21 -23.24
N THR A 2 3.09 -26.03 -22.75
CA THR A 2 4.07 -24.96 -22.45
C THR A 2 4.50 -25.16 -21.01
N THR A 3 5.77 -25.51 -20.81
CA THR A 3 6.39 -25.57 -19.48
C THR A 3 6.23 -24.22 -18.82
N GLU A 4 5.54 -24.18 -17.66
CA GLU A 4 5.54 -23.05 -16.76
C GLU A 4 7.02 -22.74 -16.44
N ALA A 5 7.47 -21.56 -16.83
CA ALA A 5 8.73 -21.05 -16.32
C ALA A 5 8.56 -20.91 -14.81
N GLY A 6 9.25 -21.72 -14.03
CA GLY A 6 9.24 -21.67 -12.58
C GLY A 6 9.52 -20.24 -12.12
N ALA A 7 8.91 -19.84 -11.01
CA ALA A 7 9.21 -18.55 -10.38
C ALA A 7 10.75 -18.46 -10.23
N PRO A 8 11.38 -17.31 -10.51
CA PRO A 8 12.81 -17.16 -10.35
C PRO A 8 13.18 -17.46 -8.91
N GLU A 9 14.19 -18.30 -8.70
CA GLU A 9 14.70 -18.60 -7.37
C GLU A 9 15.04 -17.29 -6.66
N MET A 10 14.47 -17.10 -5.46
CA MET A 10 14.60 -15.85 -4.73
C MET A 10 16.03 -15.66 -4.24
N SER A 11 16.76 -14.73 -4.84
CA SER A 11 18.15 -14.45 -4.50
C SER A 11 18.27 -13.84 -3.09
N GLU A 12 19.45 -14.00 -2.48
CA GLU A 12 19.78 -13.37 -1.20
C GLU A 12 19.58 -11.85 -1.23
N ALA A 13 19.93 -11.20 -2.33
CA ALA A 13 19.74 -9.76 -2.51
C ALA A 13 18.25 -9.36 -2.43
N ILE A 14 17.36 -10.11 -3.11
CA ILE A 14 15.91 -9.87 -3.05
C ILE A 14 15.41 -10.06 -1.63
N ARG A 15 15.86 -11.06 -0.90
CA ARG A 15 15.46 -11.31 0.50
C ARG A 15 15.83 -10.13 1.41
N LEU A 16 17.05 -9.61 1.29
CA LEU A 16 17.49 -8.44 2.06
C LEU A 16 16.72 -7.17 1.65
N ASP A 17 16.37 -7.01 0.37
CA ASP A 17 15.59 -5.87 -0.10
C ASP A 17 14.14 -5.95 0.40
N LEU A 18 13.52 -7.14 0.45
CA LEU A 18 12.21 -7.34 1.05
C LEU A 18 12.22 -6.97 2.55
N TYR A 19 13.23 -7.44 3.28
CA TYR A 19 13.37 -7.10 4.69
C TYR A 19 13.57 -5.59 4.90
N ARG A 20 14.47 -4.99 4.13
CA ARG A 20 14.72 -3.54 4.15
C ARG A 20 13.43 -2.75 3.89
N ALA A 21 12.64 -3.16 2.91
CA ALA A 21 11.37 -2.53 2.59
C ALA A 21 10.39 -2.59 3.76
N MET A 22 10.23 -3.77 4.39
CA MET A 22 9.35 -3.93 5.54
C MET A 22 9.82 -3.14 6.77
N VAL A 23 11.11 -3.14 7.08
CA VAL A 23 11.65 -2.40 8.23
C VAL A 23 11.50 -0.89 8.04
N ARG A 24 11.78 -0.37 6.83
CA ARG A 24 11.59 1.04 6.52
C ARG A 24 10.13 1.48 6.70
N THR A 25 9.18 0.70 6.21
CA THR A 25 7.75 1.00 6.39
C THR A 25 7.34 0.90 7.87
N ARG A 26 7.84 -0.09 8.60
CA ARG A 26 7.60 -0.26 10.03
C ARG A 26 8.04 0.97 10.83
N TYR A 27 9.24 1.49 10.58
CA TYR A 27 9.75 2.66 11.30
C TYR A 27 9.03 3.95 10.89
N LEU A 28 8.69 4.11 9.62
CA LEU A 28 7.85 5.22 9.16
C LEU A 28 6.53 5.27 9.93
N GLU A 29 5.81 4.14 10.00
CA GLU A 29 4.50 4.05 10.65
C GLU A 29 4.58 4.22 12.18
N LYS A 30 5.60 3.66 12.82
CA LYS A 30 5.86 3.90 14.24
C LYS A 30 6.12 5.37 14.50
N ARG A 31 6.94 6.02 13.67
CA ARG A 31 7.22 7.45 13.80
C ARG A 31 5.98 8.32 13.56
N ALA A 32 5.14 7.99 12.58
CA ALA A 32 3.87 8.68 12.38
C ALA A 32 2.95 8.57 13.62
N TYR A 33 2.97 7.39 14.28
CA TYR A 33 2.28 7.20 15.55
C TYR A 33 2.84 8.09 16.68
N ASP A 34 4.17 8.12 16.84
CA ASP A 34 4.83 8.90 17.90
C ASP A 34 4.57 10.41 17.70
N LEU A 35 4.70 10.91 16.47
CA LEU A 35 4.41 12.30 16.13
C LEU A 35 2.92 12.67 16.36
N PHE A 36 2.01 11.72 16.17
CA PHE A 36 0.61 11.92 16.56
C PHE A 36 0.46 12.04 18.07
N MET A 37 1.15 11.19 18.85
CA MET A 37 1.11 11.25 20.32
C MET A 37 1.68 12.55 20.86
N GLU A 38 2.63 13.15 20.16
CA GLU A 38 3.20 14.47 20.47
C GLU A 38 2.30 15.64 20.02
N GLY A 39 1.21 15.36 19.28
CA GLY A 39 0.30 16.37 18.75
C GLY A 39 0.80 17.09 17.48
N LEU A 40 1.87 16.60 16.86
CA LEU A 40 2.40 17.16 15.61
C LEU A 40 1.61 16.65 14.39
N VAL A 41 1.21 15.39 14.37
CA VAL A 41 0.31 14.84 13.35
C VAL A 41 -1.12 15.06 13.79
N GLN A 42 -1.90 15.75 12.96
CA GLN A 42 -3.29 16.11 13.25
C GLN A 42 -4.23 15.43 12.25
N GLY A 43 -5.51 15.35 12.63
CA GLY A 43 -6.53 14.72 11.81
C GLY A 43 -6.50 13.19 11.86
N THR A 44 -7.20 12.58 10.91
CA THR A 44 -7.37 11.12 10.88
C THR A 44 -6.15 10.48 10.22
N THR A 45 -5.46 9.62 10.95
CA THR A 45 -4.27 8.88 10.49
C THR A 45 -4.53 7.39 10.59
N HIS A 46 -4.24 6.66 9.51
CA HIS A 46 -4.45 5.22 9.40
C HIS A 46 -3.09 4.53 9.20
N LEU A 47 -2.66 3.77 10.19
CA LEU A 47 -1.34 3.14 10.19
C LEU A 47 -1.36 1.77 9.50
N GLY A 48 -0.37 1.52 8.65
CA GLY A 48 -0.17 0.25 7.94
C GLY A 48 0.59 -0.83 8.73
N LEU A 49 0.72 -0.66 10.05
CA LEU A 49 1.41 -1.63 10.93
C LEU A 49 0.74 -3.01 10.85
N GLY A 50 1.54 -4.04 10.59
CA GLY A 50 1.11 -5.43 10.41
C GLY A 50 0.84 -5.82 8.96
N GLN A 51 0.84 -4.86 8.01
CA GLN A 51 0.56 -5.09 6.58
C GLN A 51 1.78 -4.80 5.69
N GLU A 52 2.98 -4.72 6.27
CA GLU A 52 4.20 -4.33 5.57
C GLU A 52 4.60 -5.30 4.46
N ALA A 53 4.35 -6.60 4.65
CA ALA A 53 4.73 -7.63 3.68
C ALA A 53 3.98 -7.52 2.36
N VAL A 54 2.70 -7.13 2.38
CA VAL A 54 1.91 -6.90 1.16
C VAL A 54 2.52 -5.76 0.34
N ALA A 55 2.81 -4.64 0.99
CA ALA A 55 3.41 -3.49 0.33
C ALA A 55 4.81 -3.80 -0.22
N ALA A 56 5.67 -4.48 0.57
CA ALA A 56 7.03 -4.82 0.20
C ALA A 56 7.09 -5.80 -0.98
N GLY A 57 6.32 -6.89 -0.94
CA GLY A 57 6.31 -7.90 -1.98
C GLY A 57 5.88 -7.33 -3.34
N PHE A 58 4.81 -6.53 -3.37
CA PHE A 58 4.38 -5.90 -4.62
C PHE A 58 5.34 -4.81 -5.09
N ALA A 59 5.90 -4.01 -4.19
CA ALA A 59 6.80 -2.92 -4.57
C ALA A 59 8.05 -3.45 -5.30
N LEU A 60 8.64 -4.56 -4.83
CA LEU A 60 9.83 -5.14 -5.45
C LEU A 60 9.55 -5.81 -6.80
N ALA A 61 8.31 -6.19 -7.10
CA ALA A 61 7.90 -6.72 -8.40
C ALA A 61 7.69 -5.62 -9.46
N LEU A 62 7.58 -4.35 -9.04
CA LEU A 62 7.30 -3.22 -9.92
C LEU A 62 8.59 -2.61 -10.47
N ARG A 63 8.48 -2.03 -11.67
CA ARG A 63 9.54 -1.31 -12.35
C ARG A 63 9.36 0.21 -12.21
N PRO A 64 10.41 1.00 -12.41
CA PRO A 64 10.25 2.43 -12.63
C PRO A 64 9.22 2.69 -13.74
N GLY A 65 8.30 3.63 -13.49
CA GLY A 65 7.21 3.95 -14.40
C GLY A 65 5.92 3.16 -14.21
N ASP A 66 5.92 2.03 -13.50
CA ASP A 66 4.67 1.40 -13.06
C ASP A 66 3.96 2.27 -12.02
N MET A 67 2.65 2.13 -11.89
CA MET A 67 1.79 3.00 -11.09
C MET A 67 1.17 2.25 -9.93
N SER A 68 1.17 2.85 -8.74
CA SER A 68 0.55 2.31 -7.54
C SER A 68 -0.52 3.26 -6.99
N PHE A 69 -1.66 2.68 -6.65
CA PHE A 69 -2.80 3.35 -6.02
C PHE A 69 -3.07 2.69 -4.67
N ALA A 70 -3.31 3.46 -3.63
CA ALA A 70 -3.56 2.93 -2.30
C ALA A 70 -4.78 3.60 -1.64
N THR A 71 -5.25 2.99 -0.56
CA THR A 71 -6.27 3.56 0.32
C THR A 71 -5.68 4.67 1.18
N TYR A 72 -6.49 5.22 2.07
CA TYR A 72 -6.07 6.13 3.15
C TYR A 72 -4.98 5.54 4.08
N ARG A 73 -4.72 4.23 4.03
CA ARG A 73 -3.62 3.50 4.70
C ARG A 73 -2.44 3.31 3.75
N GLY A 74 -2.08 4.37 3.03
CA GLY A 74 -1.20 4.29 1.88
C GLY A 74 0.28 4.59 2.13
N HIS A 75 0.71 4.93 3.36
CA HIS A 75 2.08 5.36 3.64
C HIS A 75 3.12 4.35 3.16
N ASN A 76 2.92 3.05 3.48
CA ASN A 76 3.81 1.96 3.08
C ASN A 76 3.95 1.87 1.56
N HIS A 77 2.82 1.88 0.85
CA HIS A 77 2.79 1.78 -0.61
C HIS A 77 3.48 2.96 -1.29
N MET A 78 3.25 4.18 -0.80
CA MET A 78 3.84 5.39 -1.37
C MET A 78 5.35 5.48 -1.08
N LEU A 79 5.79 5.15 0.15
CA LEU A 79 7.21 5.06 0.48
C LEU A 79 7.94 4.10 -0.45
N LEU A 80 7.39 2.90 -0.65
CA LEU A 80 8.01 1.85 -1.45
C LEU A 80 7.92 2.09 -2.96
N ARG A 81 7.12 3.07 -3.41
CA ARG A 81 7.23 3.61 -4.78
C ARG A 81 8.39 4.59 -4.97
N GLY A 82 9.23 4.76 -3.95
CA GLY A 82 10.44 5.56 -4.00
C GLY A 82 10.27 6.98 -3.46
N MET A 83 9.18 7.28 -2.75
CA MET A 83 9.08 8.52 -1.98
C MET A 83 10.07 8.50 -0.81
N SER A 84 10.54 9.68 -0.40
CA SER A 84 11.32 9.83 0.83
C SER A 84 10.39 9.89 2.05
N MET A 85 10.92 9.59 3.24
CA MET A 85 10.12 9.62 4.47
C MET A 85 9.71 11.05 4.87
N ALA A 86 10.58 12.04 4.66
CA ALA A 86 10.32 13.42 5.08
C ALA A 86 9.08 14.04 4.39
N PRO A 87 8.87 13.95 3.07
CA PRO A 87 7.63 14.42 2.44
C PRO A 87 6.37 13.68 2.92
N ILE A 88 6.45 12.38 3.25
CA ILE A 88 5.31 11.61 3.78
C ILE A 88 4.98 12.09 5.20
N LEU A 89 5.95 12.09 6.10
CA LEU A 89 5.76 12.57 7.48
C LEU A 89 5.41 14.05 7.53
N GLY A 90 6.00 14.87 6.65
CA GLY A 90 5.69 16.28 6.51
C GLY A 90 4.24 16.52 6.10
N GLU A 91 3.70 15.69 5.20
CA GLU A 91 2.29 15.77 4.83
C GLU A 91 1.38 15.36 5.99
N CYS A 92 1.72 14.26 6.71
CA CYS A 92 0.99 13.85 7.92
C CYS A 92 1.00 14.94 9.00
N ALA A 93 2.11 15.65 9.15
CA ALA A 93 2.28 16.73 10.13
C ALA A 93 1.82 18.10 9.62
N GLN A 94 1.25 18.19 8.43
CA GLN A 94 0.80 19.44 7.80
C GLN A 94 1.93 20.50 7.75
N ARG A 95 3.10 20.07 7.25
CA ARG A 95 4.28 20.92 7.05
C ARG A 95 4.49 21.22 5.57
N SER A 96 5.07 22.38 5.28
CA SER A 96 5.30 22.85 3.89
C SER A 96 6.16 21.91 3.05
N ILE A 97 6.98 21.06 3.66
CA ILE A 97 7.79 20.03 3.00
C ILE A 97 6.98 18.77 2.63
N GLY A 98 5.71 18.71 3.03
CA GLY A 98 4.82 17.61 2.67
C GLY A 98 4.67 17.47 1.16
N CYS A 99 4.43 16.25 0.68
CA CYS A 99 4.33 15.94 -0.76
C CYS A 99 3.19 16.70 -1.47
N CYS A 100 2.16 17.11 -0.73
CA CYS A 100 1.07 17.98 -1.19
C CYS A 100 1.16 19.38 -0.55
N GLY A 101 2.33 19.80 -0.11
CA GLY A 101 2.53 21.07 0.57
C GLY A 101 1.88 21.15 1.95
N GLY A 102 1.62 20.01 2.60
CA GLY A 102 0.97 19.93 3.89
C GLY A 102 -0.55 20.16 3.87
N LYS A 103 -1.17 20.19 2.67
CA LYS A 103 -2.61 20.46 2.48
C LYS A 103 -3.47 19.19 2.45
N GLY A 104 -2.91 18.05 2.04
CA GLY A 104 -3.64 16.78 1.86
C GLY A 104 -3.78 15.96 3.12
N GLY A 105 -2.79 16.00 3.99
CA GLY A 105 -2.72 15.19 5.21
C GLY A 105 -2.46 13.70 4.94
N SER A 106 -2.47 12.90 5.99
CA SER A 106 -2.12 11.47 6.01
C SER A 106 -2.83 10.61 4.95
N MET A 107 -4.03 10.98 4.54
CA MET A 107 -4.85 10.19 3.61
C MET A 107 -4.65 10.54 2.13
N HIS A 108 -3.76 11.48 1.79
CA HIS A 108 -3.62 12.00 0.43
C HIS A 108 -2.15 12.13 0.01
N ILE A 109 -1.35 11.11 0.31
CA ILE A 109 0.07 11.05 -0.06
C ILE A 109 0.19 10.74 -1.54
N THR A 110 0.91 11.58 -2.31
CA THR A 110 1.10 11.37 -3.76
C THR A 110 2.45 11.90 -4.25
N ASP A 111 3.03 11.21 -5.24
CA ASP A 111 4.21 11.64 -6.02
C ASP A 111 4.14 11.01 -7.41
N VAL A 112 3.38 11.64 -8.29
CA VAL A 112 3.09 11.12 -9.64
C VAL A 112 4.34 10.81 -10.46
N PRO A 113 5.41 11.63 -10.46
CA PRO A 113 6.67 11.31 -11.14
C PRO A 113 7.29 9.97 -10.74
N LYS A 114 7.07 9.51 -9.51
CA LYS A 114 7.55 8.21 -9.00
C LYS A 114 6.56 7.06 -9.24
N GLY A 115 5.40 7.34 -9.83
CA GLY A 115 4.33 6.35 -9.97
C GLY A 115 3.54 6.11 -8.67
N ALA A 116 3.75 6.93 -7.63
CA ALA A 116 2.92 6.98 -6.44
C ALA A 116 1.67 7.81 -6.74
N MET A 117 0.65 7.16 -7.31
CA MET A 117 -0.53 7.83 -7.89
C MET A 117 -1.53 8.31 -6.84
N GLY A 118 -1.25 8.06 -5.59
CA GLY A 118 -1.94 8.62 -4.45
C GLY A 118 -2.56 7.59 -3.51
N SER A 119 -2.75 8.04 -2.27
CA SER A 119 -3.64 7.44 -1.30
C SER A 119 -4.99 8.18 -1.33
N TYR A 120 -6.08 7.43 -1.13
CA TYR A 120 -7.44 7.93 -1.35
C TYR A 120 -8.29 7.75 -0.10
N ALA A 121 -8.87 8.84 0.40
CA ALA A 121 -9.78 8.80 1.55
C ALA A 121 -11.11 8.11 1.21
N ILE A 122 -11.60 8.28 -0.01
CA ILE A 122 -12.88 7.69 -0.43
C ILE A 122 -12.66 6.23 -0.82
N VAL A 123 -13.30 5.33 -0.08
CA VAL A 123 -13.19 3.88 -0.30
C VAL A 123 -13.58 3.52 -1.73
N GLY A 124 -12.69 2.83 -2.43
CA GLY A 124 -12.91 2.34 -3.79
C GLY A 124 -12.84 3.36 -4.92
N ALA A 125 -12.76 4.67 -4.64
CA ALA A 125 -12.73 5.71 -5.69
C ALA A 125 -11.50 5.59 -6.60
N HIS A 126 -10.41 5.03 -6.12
CA HIS A 126 -9.16 4.86 -6.86
C HIS A 126 -9.17 3.67 -7.84
N LEU A 127 -10.08 2.70 -7.68
CA LEU A 127 -10.14 1.54 -8.56
C LEU A 127 -10.40 1.94 -10.03
N PRO A 128 -11.45 2.72 -10.36
CA PRO A 128 -11.66 3.17 -11.73
C PRO A 128 -10.55 4.10 -12.25
N VAL A 129 -9.89 4.86 -11.36
CA VAL A 129 -8.72 5.68 -11.75
C VAL A 129 -7.56 4.78 -12.17
N ALA A 130 -7.26 3.72 -11.41
CA ALA A 130 -6.24 2.72 -11.76
C ALA A 130 -6.57 2.02 -13.09
N VAL A 131 -7.84 1.71 -13.34
CA VAL A 131 -8.30 1.17 -14.64
C VAL A 131 -8.05 2.16 -15.76
N GLY A 132 -8.31 3.45 -15.55
CA GLY A 132 -8.05 4.51 -16.51
C GLY A 132 -6.57 4.63 -16.88
N THR A 133 -5.67 4.54 -15.90
CA THR A 133 -4.20 4.56 -16.16
C THR A 133 -3.74 3.29 -16.87
N ALA A 134 -4.27 2.13 -16.51
CA ALA A 134 -4.00 0.87 -17.20
C ALA A 134 -4.50 0.90 -18.66
N TRP A 135 -5.68 1.48 -18.89
CA TRP A 135 -6.19 1.71 -20.24
C TRP A 135 -5.25 2.62 -21.05
N ALA A 136 -4.80 3.72 -20.47
CA ALA A 136 -3.85 4.63 -21.10
C ALA A 136 -2.52 3.92 -21.44
N ALA A 137 -2.01 3.10 -20.51
CA ALA A 137 -0.80 2.31 -20.73
C ALA A 137 -0.97 1.31 -21.89
N ALA A 138 -2.08 0.59 -21.93
CA ALA A 138 -2.42 -0.34 -23.01
C ALA A 138 -2.56 0.39 -24.37
N HIS A 139 -3.32 1.49 -24.40
CA HIS A 139 -3.54 2.29 -25.61
C HIS A 139 -2.21 2.86 -26.16
N ARG A 140 -1.36 3.39 -25.29
CA ARG A 140 -0.04 3.94 -25.65
C ARG A 140 1.04 2.90 -25.84
N ARG A 141 0.78 1.63 -25.49
CA ARG A 141 1.73 0.52 -25.55
C ARG A 141 3.03 0.77 -24.77
N THR A 142 2.93 1.38 -23.59
CA THR A 142 4.09 1.75 -22.76
C THR A 142 4.68 0.56 -22.01
N GLY A 143 3.94 -0.54 -21.86
CA GLY A 143 4.32 -1.68 -21.05
C GLY A 143 4.24 -1.44 -19.53
N GLN A 144 3.68 -0.30 -19.11
CA GLN A 144 3.43 0.01 -17.71
C GLN A 144 2.28 -0.83 -17.15
N VAL A 145 2.36 -1.12 -15.86
CA VAL A 145 1.33 -1.83 -15.09
C VAL A 145 0.82 -0.91 -13.98
N SER A 146 -0.48 -0.96 -13.72
CA SER A 146 -1.10 -0.33 -12.56
C SER A 146 -1.33 -1.38 -11.46
N VAL A 147 -0.94 -1.09 -10.21
CA VAL A 147 -1.30 -1.90 -9.05
C VAL A 147 -2.20 -1.08 -8.15
N CYS A 148 -3.35 -1.64 -7.79
CA CYS A 148 -4.38 -0.96 -7.03
C CYS A 148 -4.66 -1.73 -5.73
N PHE A 149 -4.22 -1.18 -4.60
CA PHE A 149 -4.44 -1.75 -3.27
C PHE A 149 -5.75 -1.23 -2.69
N PHE A 150 -6.56 -2.12 -2.12
CA PHE A 150 -7.83 -1.76 -1.48
C PHE A 150 -8.15 -2.73 -0.34
N GLY A 151 -8.98 -2.30 0.61
CA GLY A 151 -9.40 -3.14 1.73
C GLY A 151 -10.58 -4.06 1.39
N ASP A 152 -10.77 -5.09 2.20
CA ASP A 152 -11.84 -6.08 2.12
C ASP A 152 -13.24 -5.47 2.00
N GLY A 153 -13.55 -4.43 2.78
CA GLY A 153 -14.84 -3.72 2.71
C GLY A 153 -15.13 -3.06 1.36
N THR A 154 -14.11 -2.77 0.55
CA THR A 154 -14.25 -2.20 -0.78
C THR A 154 -15.01 -3.14 -1.73
N THR A 155 -14.97 -4.45 -1.50
CA THR A 155 -15.64 -5.42 -2.35
C THR A 155 -17.17 -5.33 -2.34
N ASN A 156 -17.75 -4.55 -1.43
CA ASN A 156 -19.20 -4.35 -1.31
C ASN A 156 -19.72 -3.12 -2.05
N ILE A 157 -18.85 -2.30 -2.66
CA ILE A 157 -19.29 -1.09 -3.35
C ILE A 157 -19.28 -1.23 -4.87
N GLY A 158 -20.15 -0.47 -5.55
CA GLY A 158 -20.35 -0.57 -6.99
C GLY A 158 -19.09 -0.37 -7.80
N THR A 159 -18.24 0.60 -7.42
CA THR A 159 -17.00 0.92 -8.14
C THR A 159 -16.00 -0.25 -8.20
N PHE A 160 -15.98 -1.16 -7.21
CA PHE A 160 -15.19 -2.38 -7.27
C PHE A 160 -15.66 -3.26 -8.44
N HIS A 161 -16.95 -3.55 -8.51
CA HIS A 161 -17.54 -4.41 -9.53
C HIS A 161 -17.35 -3.83 -10.94
N GLU A 162 -17.58 -2.53 -11.10
CA GLU A 162 -17.44 -1.82 -12.37
C GLU A 162 -15.98 -1.81 -12.84
N ALA A 163 -15.03 -1.49 -11.95
CA ALA A 163 -13.61 -1.41 -12.27
C ALA A 163 -13.03 -2.78 -12.66
N VAL A 164 -13.30 -3.82 -11.88
CA VAL A 164 -12.80 -5.18 -12.15
C VAL A 164 -13.40 -5.73 -13.44
N ASN A 165 -14.70 -5.55 -13.65
CA ASN A 165 -15.38 -5.98 -14.88
C ASN A 165 -14.80 -5.29 -16.12
N LEU A 166 -14.66 -3.97 -16.08
CA LEU A 166 -14.13 -3.21 -17.23
C LEU A 166 -12.69 -3.63 -17.55
N ALA A 167 -11.86 -3.78 -16.52
CA ALA A 167 -10.48 -4.24 -16.69
C ALA A 167 -10.40 -5.64 -17.31
N ALA A 168 -11.29 -6.56 -16.90
CA ALA A 168 -11.35 -7.93 -17.43
C ALA A 168 -11.79 -7.93 -18.91
N VAL A 169 -12.87 -7.20 -19.25
CA VAL A 169 -13.39 -7.10 -20.61
C VAL A 169 -12.35 -6.56 -21.59
N TRP A 170 -11.58 -5.56 -21.18
CA TRP A 170 -10.57 -4.93 -22.04
C TRP A 170 -9.17 -5.50 -21.87
N LYS A 171 -8.98 -6.53 -21.02
CA LYS A 171 -7.69 -7.17 -20.73
C LYS A 171 -6.61 -6.16 -20.34
N LEU A 172 -6.97 -5.22 -19.46
CA LEU A 172 -6.09 -4.12 -19.07
C LEU A 172 -4.94 -4.59 -18.16
N PRO A 173 -3.77 -3.93 -18.25
CA PRO A 173 -2.59 -4.25 -17.43
C PRO A 173 -2.74 -3.68 -16.01
N VAL A 174 -3.65 -4.22 -15.22
CA VAL A 174 -3.88 -3.83 -13.83
C VAL A 174 -3.90 -5.06 -12.92
N VAL A 175 -3.31 -4.93 -11.73
CA VAL A 175 -3.38 -5.90 -10.65
C VAL A 175 -4.16 -5.26 -9.50
N PHE A 176 -5.26 -5.86 -9.14
CA PHE A 176 -6.08 -5.50 -7.98
C PHE A 176 -5.64 -6.32 -6.78
N VAL A 177 -5.29 -5.67 -5.67
CA VAL A 177 -4.79 -6.32 -4.45
C VAL A 177 -5.68 -5.95 -3.28
N CYS A 178 -6.45 -6.92 -2.81
CA CYS A 178 -7.27 -6.80 -1.62
C CYS A 178 -6.41 -7.09 -0.38
N GLU A 179 -6.19 -6.09 0.45
CA GLU A 179 -5.62 -6.26 1.78
C GLU A 179 -6.76 -6.64 2.73
N ASN A 180 -7.03 -7.96 2.81
CA ASN A 180 -8.05 -8.48 3.71
C ASN A 180 -7.47 -8.57 5.13
N ASN A 181 -7.77 -7.57 5.93
CA ASN A 181 -7.36 -7.50 7.33
C ASN A 181 -8.49 -7.88 8.31
N LEU A 182 -9.52 -8.57 7.81
CA LEU A 182 -10.67 -9.13 8.51
C LEU A 182 -11.69 -8.11 9.04
N TYR A 183 -11.39 -6.82 8.98
CA TYR A 183 -12.25 -5.79 9.51
C TYR A 183 -12.37 -4.59 8.56
N MET A 184 -13.59 -4.18 8.29
CA MET A 184 -13.90 -2.84 7.82
C MET A 184 -13.57 -1.83 8.93
N GLU A 185 -14.23 -0.71 9.06
CA GLU A 185 -13.91 0.23 10.14
C GLU A 185 -13.97 -0.44 11.53
N TYR A 186 -15.16 -0.78 12.00
CA TYR A 186 -15.40 -1.41 13.32
C TYR A 186 -16.10 -2.77 13.21
N THR A 187 -16.37 -3.24 11.99
CA THR A 187 -17.21 -4.40 11.74
C THR A 187 -16.38 -5.52 11.12
N ALA A 188 -16.45 -6.72 11.67
CA ALA A 188 -15.84 -7.90 11.08
C ALA A 188 -16.39 -8.12 9.66
N ILE A 189 -15.52 -8.42 8.71
CA ILE A 189 -15.92 -8.58 7.31
C ILE A 189 -16.91 -9.73 7.13
N SER A 190 -16.80 -10.78 7.93
CA SER A 190 -17.71 -11.95 7.94
C SER A 190 -19.15 -11.60 8.30
N ALA A 191 -19.40 -10.48 8.99
CA ALA A 191 -20.74 -10.01 9.30
C ALA A 191 -21.41 -9.28 8.10
N MET A 192 -20.64 -8.90 7.10
CA MET A 192 -21.10 -8.06 5.98
C MET A 192 -20.99 -8.74 4.62
N ILE A 193 -20.28 -9.85 4.54
CA ILE A 193 -20.05 -10.61 3.29
C ILE A 193 -20.28 -12.08 3.55
N PRO A 194 -21.10 -12.75 2.69
CA PRO A 194 -21.48 -14.16 2.90
C PRO A 194 -20.44 -15.18 2.43
N VAL A 195 -19.32 -14.72 1.83
CA VAL A 195 -18.23 -15.56 1.33
C VAL A 195 -16.99 -15.38 2.20
N GLU A 196 -16.16 -16.42 2.27
CA GLU A 196 -14.99 -16.43 3.13
C GLU A 196 -13.90 -15.44 2.66
N HIS A 197 -13.70 -15.40 1.34
CA HIS A 197 -12.68 -14.56 0.71
C HIS A 197 -13.34 -13.48 -0.16
N PRO A 198 -13.56 -12.27 0.37
CA PRO A 198 -14.41 -11.26 -0.24
C PRO A 198 -14.00 -10.83 -1.66
N ALA A 199 -12.70 -10.85 -1.98
CA ALA A 199 -12.22 -10.54 -3.31
C ALA A 199 -12.04 -11.81 -4.15
N ALA A 200 -11.31 -12.80 -3.64
CA ALA A 200 -10.92 -13.99 -4.39
C ALA A 200 -12.13 -14.85 -4.79
N ASP A 201 -13.14 -14.99 -3.92
CA ASP A 201 -14.34 -15.77 -4.23
C ASP A 201 -15.24 -15.09 -5.29
N ARG A 202 -15.06 -13.79 -5.51
CA ARG A 202 -15.74 -13.04 -6.57
C ARG A 202 -14.99 -13.04 -7.91
N ALA A 203 -13.72 -13.46 -7.93
CA ALA A 203 -12.88 -13.42 -9.14
C ALA A 203 -13.49 -14.18 -10.31
N CYS A 204 -14.10 -15.34 -10.05
CA CYS A 204 -14.75 -16.16 -11.09
C CYS A 204 -15.90 -15.44 -11.80
N ALA A 205 -16.60 -14.49 -11.14
CA ALA A 205 -17.69 -13.72 -11.75
C ALA A 205 -17.18 -12.80 -12.88
N TYR A 206 -15.87 -12.48 -12.90
CA TYR A 206 -15.21 -11.69 -13.93
C TYR A 206 -14.31 -12.52 -14.86
N GLY A 207 -14.36 -13.84 -14.76
CA GLY A 207 -13.49 -14.74 -15.52
C GLY A 207 -12.03 -14.68 -15.09
N LEU A 208 -11.74 -14.29 -13.84
CA LEU A 208 -10.41 -14.20 -13.29
C LEU A 208 -10.08 -15.40 -12.40
N GLU A 209 -8.79 -15.68 -12.26
CA GLU A 209 -8.25 -16.68 -11.34
C GLU A 209 -8.52 -16.29 -9.88
N ARG A 210 -8.88 -17.24 -9.04
CA ARG A 210 -8.98 -17.10 -7.59
C ARG A 210 -7.57 -17.17 -6.99
N ILE A 211 -7.03 -16.04 -6.55
CA ILE A 211 -5.70 -15.95 -5.98
C ILE A 211 -5.79 -15.47 -4.54
N ILE A 212 -5.32 -16.29 -3.62
CA ILE A 212 -5.21 -15.99 -2.19
C ILE A 212 -3.75 -16.19 -1.78
N VAL A 213 -3.25 -15.30 -0.93
CA VAL A 213 -1.89 -15.37 -0.40
C VAL A 213 -1.90 -15.01 1.09
N ASP A 214 -1.02 -15.66 1.87
CA ASP A 214 -0.71 -15.20 3.23
C ASP A 214 0.01 -13.84 3.13
N GLY A 215 -0.70 -12.77 3.45
CA GLY A 215 -0.20 -11.39 3.38
C GLY A 215 0.85 -11.06 4.44
N ASN A 216 1.15 -11.98 5.37
CA ASN A 216 2.24 -11.85 6.33
C ASN A 216 3.49 -12.65 5.91
N ASP A 217 3.41 -13.48 4.87
CA ASP A 217 4.58 -14.12 4.25
C ASP A 217 5.05 -13.31 3.03
N VAL A 218 6.08 -12.51 3.22
CA VAL A 218 6.56 -11.59 2.16
C VAL A 218 7.14 -12.32 0.95
N ASP A 219 7.72 -13.53 1.13
CA ASP A 219 8.21 -14.34 0.02
C ASP A 219 7.05 -14.79 -0.87
N ALA A 220 5.97 -15.31 -0.26
CA ALA A 220 4.75 -15.72 -0.97
C ALA A 220 4.07 -14.54 -1.67
N VAL A 221 4.01 -13.37 -1.01
CA VAL A 221 3.47 -12.14 -1.62
C VAL A 221 4.31 -11.72 -2.82
N TYR A 222 5.65 -11.74 -2.71
CA TYR A 222 6.54 -11.37 -3.80
C TYR A 222 6.38 -12.29 -5.02
N GLU A 223 6.30 -13.61 -4.82
CA GLU A 223 6.07 -14.59 -5.90
C GLU A 223 4.76 -14.33 -6.64
N VAL A 224 3.67 -14.11 -5.90
CA VAL A 224 2.36 -13.74 -6.47
C VAL A 224 2.45 -12.42 -7.21
N ALA A 225 3.13 -11.43 -6.65
CA ALA A 225 3.30 -10.11 -7.27
C ALA A 225 4.08 -10.22 -8.60
N VAL A 226 5.21 -10.93 -8.62
CA VAL A 226 6.00 -11.15 -9.86
C VAL A 226 5.14 -11.81 -10.93
N ARG A 227 4.41 -12.88 -10.60
CA ARG A 227 3.56 -13.61 -11.52
C ARG A 227 2.44 -12.72 -12.09
N THR A 228 1.71 -12.02 -11.24
CA THR A 228 0.55 -11.22 -11.64
C THR A 228 0.92 -9.95 -12.39
N VAL A 229 1.99 -9.26 -11.96
CA VAL A 229 2.54 -8.09 -12.66
C VAL A 229 3.10 -8.50 -14.04
N ALA A 230 3.81 -9.62 -14.15
CA ALA A 230 4.30 -10.11 -15.42
C ALA A 230 3.15 -10.48 -16.37
N ARG A 231 2.10 -11.14 -15.88
CA ARG A 231 0.87 -11.45 -16.63
C ARG A 231 0.23 -10.18 -17.20
N ALA A 232 0.01 -9.17 -16.34
CA ALA A 232 -0.57 -7.90 -16.74
C ALA A 232 0.28 -7.20 -17.82
N ARG A 233 1.61 -7.19 -17.64
CA ARG A 233 2.56 -6.59 -18.58
C ARG A 233 2.57 -7.24 -19.96
N ARG A 234 2.33 -8.57 -20.03
CA ARG A 234 2.20 -9.30 -21.32
C ARG A 234 0.84 -9.06 -22.01
N GLY A 235 -0.07 -8.26 -21.40
CA GLY A 235 -1.40 -7.99 -21.94
C GLY A 235 -2.38 -9.18 -21.81
N GLU A 236 -2.13 -10.10 -20.88
CA GLU A 236 -2.99 -11.26 -20.60
C GLU A 236 -4.20 -10.91 -19.72
N GLY A 237 -4.36 -9.64 -19.39
CA GLY A 237 -5.46 -9.09 -18.62
C GLY A 237 -5.15 -8.92 -17.13
N PRO A 238 -6.13 -8.46 -16.35
CA PRO A 238 -5.96 -8.16 -14.93
C PRO A 238 -5.83 -9.42 -14.07
N SER A 239 -5.36 -9.20 -12.85
CA SER A 239 -5.42 -10.20 -11.77
C SER A 239 -6.13 -9.59 -10.57
N LEU A 240 -6.83 -10.41 -9.80
CA LEU A 240 -7.44 -10.07 -8.52
C LEU A 240 -6.82 -10.96 -7.44
N VAL A 241 -6.06 -10.35 -6.55
CA VAL A 241 -5.32 -11.03 -5.47
C VAL A 241 -5.95 -10.65 -4.14
N GLU A 242 -6.16 -11.61 -3.27
CA GLU A 242 -6.54 -11.40 -1.87
C GLU A 242 -5.37 -11.80 -0.97
N ALA A 243 -4.81 -10.82 -0.26
CA ALA A 243 -3.76 -11.00 0.72
C ALA A 243 -4.37 -10.97 2.12
N LEU A 244 -4.30 -12.12 2.81
CA LEU A 244 -4.78 -12.25 4.19
C LEU A 244 -3.76 -11.66 5.13
N THR A 245 -4.12 -10.61 5.84
CA THR A 245 -3.22 -9.87 6.72
C THR A 245 -3.98 -9.35 7.95
N TYR A 246 -3.33 -8.55 8.79
CA TYR A 246 -3.99 -7.97 9.95
C TYR A 246 -3.41 -6.61 10.31
N ARG A 247 -4.28 -5.66 10.68
CA ARG A 247 -3.81 -4.37 11.20
C ARG A 247 -3.54 -4.47 12.70
N HIS A 248 -2.33 -4.14 13.14
CA HIS A 248 -1.93 -4.22 14.55
C HIS A 248 -2.65 -3.18 15.42
N LYS A 249 -2.97 -2.02 14.89
CA LYS A 249 -3.70 -0.96 15.59
C LYS A 249 -5.19 -0.99 15.19
N GLY A 250 -6.00 -0.14 15.80
CA GLY A 250 -7.39 0.07 15.39
C GLY A 250 -7.51 0.58 13.94
N HIS A 251 -8.72 0.88 13.49
CA HIS A 251 -8.96 1.37 12.14
C HIS A 251 -8.20 2.65 11.85
N SER A 252 -8.31 3.63 12.73
CA SER A 252 -7.51 4.85 12.72
C SER A 252 -6.70 4.96 14.02
N ARG A 253 -5.83 5.95 14.08
CA ARG A 253 -5.00 6.18 15.27
C ARG A 253 -5.83 6.39 16.55
N ALA A 254 -6.99 7.03 16.44
CA ALA A 254 -7.86 7.31 17.58
C ALA A 254 -8.73 6.11 18.02
N ASP A 255 -8.77 5.06 17.22
CA ASP A 255 -9.54 3.86 17.49
C ASP A 255 -8.79 2.89 18.41
N PRO A 256 -9.33 2.55 19.60
CA PRO A 256 -8.71 1.60 20.53
C PRO A 256 -8.81 0.14 20.09
N GLY A 257 -9.61 -0.18 19.04
CA GLY A 257 -9.75 -1.54 18.49
C GLY A 257 -10.50 -2.55 19.37
N LYS A 258 -11.25 -2.10 20.38
CA LYS A 258 -11.92 -2.96 21.40
C LYS A 258 -13.04 -3.86 20.86
N TYR A 259 -13.42 -3.72 19.61
CA TYR A 259 -14.40 -4.57 18.91
C TYR A 259 -13.80 -5.90 18.43
N ARG A 260 -12.49 -6.06 18.53
CA ARG A 260 -11.77 -7.28 18.15
C ARG A 260 -11.52 -8.14 19.38
N PRO A 261 -11.70 -9.48 19.28
CA PRO A 261 -11.36 -10.40 20.37
C PRO A 261 -9.87 -10.31 20.73
N ASP A 262 -9.54 -10.26 22.02
CA ASP A 262 -8.16 -10.16 22.48
C ASP A 262 -7.31 -11.36 22.03
N GLU A 263 -7.87 -12.57 22.00
CA GLU A 263 -7.23 -13.79 21.52
C GLU A 263 -6.87 -13.68 20.04
N GLU A 264 -7.80 -13.23 19.19
CA GLU A 264 -7.55 -13.00 17.76
C GLU A 264 -6.41 -11.99 17.56
N VAL A 265 -6.44 -10.88 18.31
CA VAL A 265 -5.38 -9.88 18.25
C VAL A 265 -4.03 -10.49 18.64
N ALA A 266 -3.98 -11.29 19.71
CA ALA A 266 -2.75 -11.92 20.17
C ALA A 266 -2.19 -12.91 19.14
N ASP A 267 -3.04 -13.72 18.53
CA ASP A 267 -2.66 -14.70 17.51
C ASP A 267 -2.06 -14.00 16.26
N TRP A 268 -2.67 -12.93 15.80
CA TRP A 268 -2.15 -12.17 14.67
C TRP A 268 -0.89 -11.38 15.01
N MET A 269 -0.78 -10.85 16.23
CA MET A 269 0.46 -10.18 16.69
C MET A 269 1.63 -11.14 16.78
N ALA A 270 1.40 -12.42 17.13
CA ALA A 270 2.43 -13.46 17.12
C ALA A 270 2.89 -13.83 15.68
N ARG A 271 2.15 -13.40 14.66
CA ARG A 271 2.46 -13.57 13.24
C ARG A 271 2.90 -12.25 12.59
N ASP A 272 3.61 -11.39 13.32
CA ASP A 272 4.14 -10.14 12.77
C ASP A 272 5.06 -10.40 11.56
N PRO A 273 4.79 -9.82 10.39
CA PRO A 273 5.53 -10.11 9.17
C PRO A 273 7.02 -9.74 9.25
N VAL A 274 7.36 -8.68 9.98
CA VAL A 274 8.76 -8.24 10.14
C VAL A 274 9.53 -9.22 11.03
N ASP A 275 8.94 -9.63 12.15
CA ASP A 275 9.57 -10.54 13.11
C ASP A 275 9.72 -11.95 12.50
N ILE A 276 8.68 -12.45 11.81
CA ILE A 276 8.74 -13.73 11.09
C ILE A 276 9.87 -13.72 10.04
N TYR A 277 9.98 -12.64 9.28
CA TYR A 277 10.97 -12.61 8.22
C TYR A 277 12.39 -12.42 8.74
N ARG A 278 12.57 -11.66 9.82
CA ARG A 278 13.84 -11.57 10.54
C ARG A 278 14.32 -12.97 10.98
N ALA A 279 13.47 -13.72 11.66
CA ALA A 279 13.77 -15.08 12.08
C ALA A 279 14.05 -16.01 10.89
N ARG A 280 13.35 -15.84 9.76
CA ARG A 280 13.60 -16.59 8.52
C ARG A 280 14.98 -16.29 7.96
N LEU A 281 15.41 -15.02 7.89
CA LEU A 281 16.75 -14.65 7.44
C LEU A 281 17.84 -15.26 8.32
N GLU A 282 17.68 -15.21 9.64
CA GLU A 282 18.59 -15.85 10.59
C GLU A 282 18.66 -17.37 10.35
N SER A 283 17.54 -18.03 10.14
CA SER A 283 17.46 -19.47 9.86
C SER A 283 18.08 -19.86 8.52
N LEU A 284 18.10 -18.95 7.55
CA LEU A 284 18.75 -19.12 6.24
C LEU A 284 20.25 -18.81 6.29
N GLY A 285 20.79 -18.42 7.47
CA GLY A 285 22.22 -18.20 7.67
C GLY A 285 22.71 -16.80 7.29
N PHE A 286 21.82 -15.81 7.14
CA PHE A 286 22.24 -14.41 6.96
C PHE A 286 22.95 -13.91 8.22
N PRO A 287 24.10 -13.21 8.09
CA PRO A 287 24.80 -12.64 9.25
C PRO A 287 23.90 -11.67 10.01
N ILE A 288 23.88 -11.79 11.34
CA ILE A 288 23.05 -10.92 12.19
C ILE A 288 23.42 -9.44 12.02
N GLU A 289 24.70 -9.17 11.80
CA GLU A 289 25.21 -7.82 11.59
C GLU A 289 24.63 -7.15 10.34
N VAL A 290 24.33 -7.94 9.29
CA VAL A 290 23.66 -7.43 8.07
C VAL A 290 22.20 -7.08 8.35
N ILE A 291 21.52 -7.90 9.14
CA ILE A 291 20.12 -7.68 9.55
C ILE A 291 20.02 -6.42 10.41
N GLU A 292 20.87 -6.32 11.44
CA GLU A 292 20.93 -5.17 12.35
C GLU A 292 21.33 -3.87 11.63
N GLU A 293 22.22 -3.96 10.64
CA GLU A 293 22.59 -2.79 9.83
C GLU A 293 21.41 -2.27 9.00
N ILE A 294 20.55 -3.14 8.45
CA ILE A 294 19.32 -2.73 7.77
C ILE A 294 18.40 -1.97 8.74
N GLU A 295 18.22 -2.49 9.94
CA GLU A 295 17.39 -1.87 10.98
C GLU A 295 17.96 -0.50 11.41
N ARG A 296 19.27 -0.44 11.64
CA ARG A 296 19.97 0.78 12.03
C ARG A 296 19.84 1.89 10.95
N LEU A 297 20.04 1.51 9.68
CA LEU A 297 19.93 2.46 8.57
C LEU A 297 18.50 2.98 8.39
N ALA A 298 17.49 2.12 8.52
CA ALA A 298 16.10 2.52 8.44
C ALA A 298 15.69 3.43 9.62
N LEU A 299 16.23 3.17 10.82
CA LEU A 299 16.01 4.04 11.98
C LEU A 299 16.65 5.42 11.75
N ALA A 300 17.90 5.46 11.26
CA ALA A 300 18.58 6.71 10.96
C ALA A 300 17.84 7.53 9.89
N GLU A 301 17.31 6.87 8.85
CA GLU A 301 16.50 7.53 7.80
C GLU A 301 15.25 8.21 8.39
N VAL A 302 14.52 7.52 9.27
CA VAL A 302 13.31 8.10 9.86
C VAL A 302 13.62 9.18 10.90
N ASP A 303 14.75 9.09 11.61
CA ASP A 303 15.20 10.12 12.53
C ASP A 303 15.55 11.41 11.79
N GLU A 304 16.32 11.31 10.70
CA GLU A 304 16.65 12.45 9.85
C GLU A 304 15.38 13.08 9.26
N ALA A 305 14.46 12.27 8.74
CA ALA A 305 13.18 12.76 8.22
C ALA A 305 12.37 13.50 9.30
N THR A 306 12.41 13.01 10.54
CA THR A 306 11.71 13.60 11.67
C THR A 306 12.25 14.99 11.98
N GLU A 307 13.57 15.17 12.01
CA GLU A 307 14.20 16.48 12.25
C GLU A 307 13.84 17.47 11.14
N GLN A 308 13.82 17.03 9.88
CA GLN A 308 13.36 17.87 8.76
C GLN A 308 11.91 18.32 8.94
N VAL A 309 11.02 17.41 9.36
CA VAL A 309 9.59 17.71 9.62
C VAL A 309 9.43 18.71 10.78
N ARG A 310 10.19 18.53 11.86
CA ARG A 310 10.15 19.45 13.02
C ARG A 310 10.63 20.84 12.66
N ALA A 311 11.65 20.97 11.81
CA ALA A 311 12.21 22.24 11.37
C ALA A 311 11.33 22.96 10.33
N ALA A 312 10.48 22.23 9.62
CA ALA A 312 9.67 22.80 8.54
C ALA A 312 8.50 23.66 9.08
N PRO A 313 8.23 24.82 8.46
CA PRO A 313 7.09 25.64 8.82
C PRO A 313 5.76 25.01 8.37
N PRO A 314 4.61 25.43 8.93
CA PRO A 314 3.32 25.11 8.36
C PRO A 314 3.19 25.68 6.94
N PRO A 315 2.21 25.18 6.13
CA PRO A 315 1.89 25.76 4.83
C PRO A 315 1.57 27.25 4.93
N ASP A 316 1.94 28.01 3.90
CA ASP A 316 1.53 29.41 3.78
C ASP A 316 0.00 29.46 3.57
N PRO A 317 -0.76 30.24 4.37
CA PRO A 317 -2.20 30.42 4.19
C PRO A 317 -2.60 30.87 2.78
N ASP A 318 -1.76 31.62 2.08
CA ASP A 318 -2.02 32.07 0.71
C ASP A 318 -2.06 30.92 -0.29
N THR A 319 -1.53 29.75 0.07
CA THR A 319 -1.60 28.53 -0.77
C THR A 319 -2.93 27.78 -0.67
N LEU A 320 -3.87 28.21 0.17
CA LEU A 320 -5.14 27.53 0.42
C LEU A 320 -5.94 27.26 -0.85
N LEU A 321 -5.93 28.21 -1.78
CA LEU A 321 -6.68 28.14 -3.04
C LEU A 321 -5.83 27.73 -4.24
N THR A 322 -4.56 27.38 -4.05
CA THR A 322 -3.69 26.88 -5.12
C THR A 322 -3.87 25.37 -5.34
N ASP A 323 -3.44 24.87 -6.49
CA ASP A 323 -3.41 23.44 -6.86
C ASP A 323 -4.80 22.75 -6.88
N LEU A 324 -5.88 23.51 -6.94
CA LEU A 324 -7.25 23.00 -7.06
C LEU A 324 -7.64 22.74 -8.51
N TRP A 325 -7.05 23.48 -9.46
CA TRP A 325 -7.37 23.44 -10.89
C TRP A 325 -6.10 23.46 -11.73
N ALA A 326 -6.14 22.80 -12.87
CA ALA A 326 -5.02 22.73 -13.81
C ALA A 326 -4.57 24.11 -14.33
N ASN A 327 -5.45 25.10 -14.35
CA ASN A 327 -5.18 26.49 -14.76
C ASN A 327 -4.79 27.43 -13.60
N GLY A 328 -4.57 26.88 -12.41
CA GLY A 328 -4.07 27.61 -11.24
C GLY A 328 -5.06 28.51 -10.51
N GLY A 329 -6.31 28.63 -10.95
CA GLY A 329 -7.21 29.59 -10.33
C GLY A 329 -8.71 29.27 -10.37
N ALA A 330 -9.45 29.93 -9.46
CA ALA A 330 -10.90 29.90 -9.39
C ALA A 330 -11.55 31.16 -10.01
N GLU A 331 -10.81 31.92 -10.85
CA GLU A 331 -11.26 33.17 -11.43
C GLU A 331 -12.61 33.10 -12.16
N TRP A 332 -12.92 31.92 -12.73
CA TRP A 332 -14.17 31.69 -13.43
C TRP A 332 -15.38 31.35 -12.53
N ARG A 333 -15.18 31.33 -11.20
CA ARG A 333 -16.23 31.01 -10.22
C ARG A 333 -16.75 32.23 -9.46
N ASN A 334 -16.21 33.41 -9.70
CA ASN A 334 -16.64 34.66 -9.07
C ASN A 334 -17.67 35.38 -9.92
#